data_7f94553cd1373354124b231f2b1c56ea
#
_entry.id   7f94553cd1373354124b231f2b1c56ea
#
_cell.length_a   1.000
_cell.length_b   1.000
_cell.length_c   1.000
_cell.angle_alpha   90.00
_cell.angle_beta   90.00
_cell.angle_gamma   90.00
#
_symmetry.space_group_name_H-M   'P 1'
#
loop_
_entity.id
_entity.type
_entity.pdbx_description
1 polymer ?
#
loop_
_entity_poly.entity_id
_entity_poly.type
_entity_poly.pdbx_seq_one_letter_code
_entity_poly.pdbx_strand_id
1 'polypeptide(L)'
;MSRKLSTLKPRIQAANTNRVATLEAKAGTTPRIRGRKWVETRRRVAVDQQFECQGCGCVWLPWRDQVDHHVPLEQGGSNDDSNLNLLCDDCHTAKTASEARGRSAAGAL
;
A
#
# COMPACT_ATOMS: atom_id res chain seq x y z
N MET A 1 -29.33 -17.60 26.55
CA MET A 1 -28.32 -16.60 26.83
C MET A 1 -27.23 -16.59 25.78
N SER A 2 -26.50 -17.67 25.64
CA SER A 2 -25.42 -17.73 24.64
C SER A 2 -25.92 -17.59 23.19
N ARG A 3 -27.18 -17.88 22.98
CA ARG A 3 -27.76 -17.75 21.65
C ARG A 3 -27.71 -16.34 21.08
N LYS A 4 -27.77 -15.35 21.94
CA LYS A 4 -27.75 -13.96 21.51
C LYS A 4 -26.45 -13.58 20.85
N LEU A 5 -25.35 -14.11 21.35
CA LEU A 5 -24.02 -13.78 20.81
C LEU A 5 -23.81 -14.31 19.40
N SER A 6 -24.28 -15.54 19.14
CA SER A 6 -24.08 -16.11 17.82
C SER A 6 -24.93 -15.42 16.76
N THR A 7 -26.01 -14.78 17.15
CA THR A 7 -26.89 -14.08 16.21
C THR A 7 -26.23 -12.81 15.66
N LEU A 8 -25.43 -12.14 16.46
CA LEU A 8 -24.85 -10.86 16.06
C LEU A 8 -23.71 -11.00 15.04
N LYS A 9 -22.90 -12.03 15.21
CA LYS A 9 -21.70 -12.19 14.40
C LYS A 9 -21.93 -12.27 12.89
N PRO A 10 -22.85 -13.11 12.41
CA PRO A 10 -23.00 -13.29 10.97
C PRO A 10 -23.42 -12.02 10.22
N ARG A 11 -24.24 -11.20 10.85
CA ARG A 11 -24.73 -9.99 10.18
C ARG A 11 -23.61 -9.00 9.91
N ILE A 12 -22.72 -8.82 10.86
CA ILE A 12 -21.61 -7.87 10.72
C ILE A 12 -20.67 -8.30 9.61
N GLN A 13 -20.33 -9.57 9.59
CA GLN A 13 -19.41 -10.12 8.60
C GLN A 13 -19.95 -9.99 7.18
N ALA A 14 -21.23 -10.30 6.99
CA ALA A 14 -21.84 -10.25 5.68
C ALA A 14 -21.82 -8.83 5.10
N ALA A 15 -22.17 -7.85 5.92
CA ALA A 15 -22.23 -6.47 5.47
C ALA A 15 -20.85 -5.96 5.02
N ASN A 16 -19.82 -6.26 5.78
CA ASN A 16 -18.48 -5.79 5.46
C ASN A 16 -17.94 -6.43 4.20
N THR A 17 -18.19 -7.71 4.03
CA THR A 17 -17.73 -8.44 2.86
C THR A 17 -18.30 -7.88 1.56
N ASN A 18 -19.59 -7.58 1.57
CA ASN A 18 -20.26 -7.07 0.39
C ASN A 18 -19.73 -5.70 -0.03
N ARG A 19 -19.43 -4.84 0.93
CA ARG A 19 -18.89 -3.52 0.61
C ARG A 19 -17.56 -3.60 -0.07
N VAL A 20 -16.68 -4.43 0.45
CA VAL A 20 -15.33 -4.55 -0.11
C VAL A 20 -15.38 -5.07 -1.53
N ALA A 21 -16.26 -6.02 -1.78
CA ALA A 21 -16.37 -6.64 -3.09
C ALA A 21 -16.80 -5.68 -4.20
N THR A 22 -17.47 -4.59 -3.86
CA THR A 22 -17.95 -3.64 -4.87
C THR A 22 -16.96 -2.53 -5.21
N LEU A 23 -15.85 -2.45 -4.50
CA LEU A 23 -14.84 -1.41 -4.75
C LEU A 23 -13.81 -1.93 -5.74
N GLU A 24 -13.94 -1.48 -6.97
CA GLU A 24 -13.04 -1.89 -8.04
C GLU A 24 -12.05 -0.77 -8.38
N ALA A 25 -10.87 -1.18 -8.83
CA ALA A 25 -9.86 -0.23 -9.27
C ALA A 25 -10.27 0.37 -10.61
N LYS A 26 -9.88 1.62 -10.85
CA LYS A 26 -10.09 2.26 -12.13
C LYS A 26 -9.28 1.57 -13.22
N ALA A 27 -9.71 1.73 -14.48
CA ALA A 27 -8.97 1.19 -15.60
C ALA A 27 -7.54 1.74 -15.61
N GLY A 28 -6.55 0.88 -15.80
CA GLY A 28 -5.14 1.25 -15.78
C GLY A 28 -4.52 1.29 -14.40
N THR A 29 -5.30 1.05 -13.36
CA THR A 29 -4.82 1.01 -11.98
C THR A 29 -4.61 -0.42 -11.52
N THR A 30 -3.47 -0.70 -10.91
CA THR A 30 -3.17 -2.02 -10.35
C THR A 30 -3.80 -2.15 -8.97
N PRO A 31 -4.52 -3.24 -8.68
CA PRO A 31 -5.07 -3.46 -7.34
C PRO A 31 -3.99 -3.53 -6.27
N ARG A 32 -4.25 -2.93 -5.12
CA ARG A 32 -3.33 -2.97 -3.99
C ARG A 32 -3.46 -4.30 -3.25
N ILE A 33 -2.32 -4.93 -2.94
CA ILE A 33 -2.34 -6.11 -2.07
C ILE A 33 -2.44 -5.67 -0.62
N ARG A 34 -3.07 -6.52 0.19
CA ARG A 34 -3.37 -6.21 1.60
C ARG A 34 -3.16 -7.44 2.47
N GLY A 35 -3.25 -7.22 3.79
CA GLY A 35 -3.23 -8.29 4.78
C GLY A 35 -1.90 -9.02 4.84
N ARG A 36 -1.96 -10.33 5.08
CA ARG A 36 -0.76 -11.15 5.24
C ARG A 36 0.16 -11.08 4.03
N LYS A 37 -0.41 -11.10 2.85
CA LYS A 37 0.38 -11.05 1.62
C LYS A 37 1.22 -9.77 1.55
N TRP A 38 0.64 -8.64 1.94
CA TRP A 38 1.39 -7.39 2.01
C TRP A 38 2.46 -7.41 3.08
N VAL A 39 2.16 -7.96 4.26
CA VAL A 39 3.13 -8.07 5.34
C VAL A 39 4.33 -8.92 4.91
N GLU A 40 4.07 -10.04 4.26
CA GLU A 40 5.13 -10.91 3.76
C GLU A 40 5.98 -10.23 2.68
N THR A 41 5.33 -9.52 1.77
CA THR A 41 6.01 -8.76 0.72
C THR A 41 6.91 -7.67 1.31
N ARG A 42 6.39 -6.91 2.26
CA ARG A 42 7.13 -5.89 2.96
C ARG A 42 8.39 -6.45 3.61
N ARG A 43 8.23 -7.56 4.30
CA ARG A 43 9.34 -8.23 4.98
C ARG A 43 10.41 -8.68 3.99
N ARG A 44 10.00 -9.27 2.89
CA ARG A 44 10.92 -9.75 1.85
C ARG A 44 11.71 -8.61 1.24
N VAL A 45 11.03 -7.52 0.91
CA VAL A 45 11.67 -6.33 0.34
C VAL A 45 12.64 -5.72 1.35
N ALA A 46 12.24 -5.66 2.64
CA ALA A 46 13.10 -5.12 3.68
C ALA A 46 14.40 -5.89 3.80
N VAL A 47 14.32 -7.22 3.77
CA VAL A 47 15.51 -8.08 3.84
C VAL A 47 16.37 -7.89 2.60
N ASP A 48 15.76 -7.89 1.41
CA ASP A 48 16.49 -7.76 0.14
C ASP A 48 17.23 -6.43 0.04
N GLN A 49 16.65 -5.36 0.56
CA GLN A 49 17.24 -4.03 0.51
C GLN A 49 17.99 -3.68 1.80
N GLN A 50 18.20 -4.69 2.66
CA GLN A 50 19.06 -4.59 3.85
C GLN A 50 18.61 -3.49 4.82
N PHE A 51 17.31 -3.28 4.94
CA PHE A 51 16.73 -2.28 5.85
C PHE A 51 17.34 -0.90 5.64
N GLU A 52 17.54 -0.53 4.39
CA GLU A 52 18.16 0.74 4.02
C GLU A 52 17.22 1.53 3.12
N CYS A 53 17.03 2.81 3.42
CA CYS A 53 16.25 3.72 2.59
C CYS A 53 16.92 3.86 1.22
N GLN A 54 16.19 3.60 0.16
CA GLN A 54 16.71 3.67 -1.19
C GLN A 54 16.86 5.11 -1.70
N GLY A 55 16.26 6.07 -0.99
CA GLY A 55 16.37 7.47 -1.35
C GLY A 55 17.58 8.16 -0.73
N CYS A 56 17.76 8.02 0.58
CA CYS A 56 18.83 8.73 1.28
C CYS A 56 19.87 7.82 1.96
N GLY A 57 19.62 6.52 2.00
CA GLY A 57 20.57 5.57 2.57
C GLY A 57 20.52 5.42 4.08
N CYS A 58 19.56 6.04 4.75
CA CYS A 58 19.43 5.88 6.20
C CYS A 58 18.82 4.52 6.56
N VAL A 59 18.88 4.15 7.82
CA VAL A 59 18.27 2.91 8.31
C VAL A 59 16.75 3.00 8.17
N TRP A 60 16.17 1.97 7.56
CA TRP A 60 14.72 1.87 7.40
C TRP A 60 14.13 1.09 8.57
N LEU A 61 13.09 1.66 9.20
CA LEU A 61 12.47 1.08 10.38
C LEU A 61 11.01 0.70 10.08
N PRO A 62 10.62 -0.57 10.31
CA PRO A 62 9.29 -1.05 9.92
C PRO A 62 8.11 -0.30 10.54
N TRP A 63 8.30 0.25 11.74
CA TRP A 63 7.22 0.94 12.47
C TRP A 63 7.11 2.42 12.13
N ARG A 64 8.09 2.99 11.44
CA ARG A 64 8.13 4.41 11.11
C ARG A 64 8.07 4.65 9.62
N ASP A 65 8.77 3.81 8.86
CA ASP A 65 9.06 4.07 7.45
C ASP A 65 8.15 3.26 6.52
N GLN A 66 8.19 3.55 5.24
CA GLN A 66 7.23 3.01 4.27
C GLN A 66 7.92 2.14 3.21
N VAL A 67 7.13 1.26 2.59
CA VAL A 67 7.52 0.59 1.35
C VAL A 67 6.72 1.26 0.24
N ASP A 68 7.42 1.80 -0.74
CA ASP A 68 6.81 2.59 -1.79
C ASP A 68 6.89 1.88 -3.14
N HIS A 69 5.91 2.14 -4.01
CA HIS A 69 5.92 1.66 -5.37
C HIS A 69 6.68 2.67 -6.23
N HIS A 70 7.73 2.22 -6.91
CA HIS A 70 8.51 3.09 -7.79
C HIS A 70 7.60 3.71 -8.85
N VAL A 71 6.82 2.89 -9.54
CA VAL A 71 5.73 3.35 -10.39
C VAL A 71 4.44 3.18 -9.60
N PRO A 72 3.69 4.26 -9.34
CA PRO A 72 2.47 4.18 -8.55
C PRO A 72 1.45 3.21 -9.13
N LEU A 73 0.69 2.56 -8.25
CA LEU A 73 -0.37 1.64 -8.67
C LEU A 73 -1.41 2.32 -9.56
N GLU A 74 -1.70 3.58 -9.30
CA GLU A 74 -2.66 4.35 -10.11
C GLU A 74 -2.18 4.58 -11.53
N GLN A 75 -0.88 4.42 -11.77
CA GLN A 75 -0.27 4.52 -13.11
C GLN A 75 0.07 3.17 -13.71
N GLY A 76 -0.51 2.10 -13.16
CA GLY A 76 -0.28 0.76 -13.65
C GLY A 76 0.98 0.08 -13.12
N GLY A 77 1.60 0.62 -12.09
CA GLY A 77 2.76 0.00 -11.45
C GLY A 77 2.39 -1.34 -10.84
N SER A 78 3.34 -2.27 -10.80
CA SER A 78 3.11 -3.61 -10.25
C SER A 78 3.34 -3.68 -8.75
N ASN A 79 2.87 -4.79 -8.17
CA ASN A 79 3.15 -5.13 -6.77
C ASN A 79 4.37 -6.05 -6.65
N ASP A 80 5.14 -6.20 -7.72
CA ASP A 80 6.34 -7.04 -7.71
C ASP A 80 7.44 -6.40 -6.89
N ASP A 81 8.30 -7.22 -6.29
CA ASP A 81 9.40 -6.74 -5.48
C ASP A 81 10.29 -5.75 -6.24
N SER A 82 10.44 -5.95 -7.55
CA SER A 82 11.24 -5.07 -8.40
C SER A 82 10.70 -3.65 -8.50
N ASN A 83 9.43 -3.45 -8.20
CA ASN A 83 8.79 -2.13 -8.21
C ASN A 83 8.63 -1.55 -6.80
N LEU A 84 9.21 -2.20 -5.79
CA LEU A 84 9.06 -1.77 -4.40
C LEU A 84 10.39 -1.30 -3.84
N ASN A 85 10.38 -0.16 -3.18
CA ASN A 85 11.55 0.43 -2.54
C ASN A 85 11.27 0.78 -1.10
N LEU A 86 12.26 0.56 -0.24
CA LEU A 86 12.19 1.06 1.13
C LEU A 86 12.48 2.55 1.12
N LEU A 87 11.56 3.34 1.66
CA LEU A 87 11.77 4.78 1.81
C LEU A 87 11.53 5.17 3.26
N CYS A 88 12.40 6.00 3.80
CA CYS A 88 12.16 6.56 5.12
C CYS A 88 10.98 7.54 5.03
N ASP A 89 10.44 7.90 6.19
CA ASP A 89 9.26 8.76 6.24
C ASP A 89 9.47 10.07 5.46
N ASP A 90 10.63 10.68 5.60
CA ASP A 90 10.95 11.93 4.91
C ASP A 90 11.02 11.75 3.39
N CYS A 91 11.70 10.72 2.91
CA CYS A 91 11.80 10.44 1.48
C CYS A 91 10.46 10.08 0.88
N HIS A 92 9.64 9.32 1.61
CA HIS A 92 8.30 8.95 1.17
C HIS A 92 7.41 10.19 1.04
N THR A 93 7.46 11.08 2.03
CA THR A 93 6.70 12.33 2.00
C THR A 93 7.12 13.20 0.81
N ALA A 94 8.40 13.33 0.56
CA ALA A 94 8.92 14.12 -0.56
C ALA A 94 8.47 13.54 -1.90
N LYS A 95 8.53 12.22 -2.04
CA LYS A 95 8.10 11.55 -3.27
C LYS A 95 6.61 11.73 -3.51
N THR A 96 5.80 11.55 -2.46
CA THR A 96 4.35 11.73 -2.56
C THR A 96 4.00 13.16 -2.98
N ALA A 97 4.67 14.15 -2.41
CA ALA A 97 4.45 15.54 -2.77
C ALA A 97 4.82 15.80 -4.23
N SER A 98 5.93 15.23 -4.69
CA SER A 98 6.37 15.35 -6.07
C SER A 98 5.37 14.74 -7.04
N GLU A 99 4.84 13.56 -6.71
CA GLU A 99 3.83 12.90 -7.54
C GLU A 99 2.54 13.72 -7.60
N ALA A 100 2.13 14.31 -6.48
CA ALA A 100 0.95 15.16 -6.43
C ALA A 100 1.12 16.40 -7.32
N ARG A 101 2.29 17.02 -7.30
CA ARG A 101 2.58 18.17 -8.16
C ARG A 101 2.55 17.78 -9.64
N GLY A 102 3.09 16.61 -9.97
CA GLY A 102 3.06 16.11 -11.33
C GLY A 102 1.64 15.91 -11.83
N ARG A 103 0.77 15.35 -10.99
CA ARG A 103 -0.65 15.17 -11.36
C ARG A 103 -1.35 16.50 -11.55
N SER A 104 -1.10 17.47 -10.68
CA SER A 104 -1.68 18.80 -10.80
C SER A 104 -1.25 19.50 -12.08
N ALA A 105 0.02 19.43 -12.41
CA ALA A 105 0.55 20.02 -13.64
C ALA A 105 -0.08 19.37 -14.87
N ALA A 106 -0.20 18.06 -14.88
CA ALA A 106 -0.84 17.35 -15.98
C ALA A 106 -2.31 17.70 -16.11
N GLY A 107 -2.99 17.90 -14.98
CA GLY A 107 -4.38 18.28 -14.98
C GLY A 107 -4.63 19.71 -15.44
N ALA A 108 -3.64 20.57 -15.34
CA ALA A 108 -3.76 21.97 -15.73
C ALA A 108 -3.68 22.17 -17.25
N LEU A 109 -3.19 21.17 -17.94
CA LEU A 109 -3.08 21.22 -19.39
C LEU A 109 -4.37 20.79 -20.06
#